data_9918c0295522c0945e8be0ea6adea62b
#
_entry.id   9918c0295522c0945e8be0ea6adea62b
#
_cell.length_a   1.000
_cell.length_b   1.000
_cell.length_c   1.000
_cell.angle_alpha   90.00
_cell.angle_beta   90.00
_cell.angle_gamma   90.00
#
_symmetry.space_group_name_H-M   'P 1'
#
loop_
_entity.id
_entity.type
_entity.pdbx_description
1 polymer ?
#
loop_
_entity_poly.entity_id
_entity_poly.type
_entity_poly.pdbx_seq_one_letter_code
_entity_poly.pdbx_strand_id
1 'polypeptide(L)'
;GVDMASMSAHKIYGLKGIGLLYKREGLQIEPLIHGGKSSTIYRSGTPALPLIVSLMKAMKLIIPNVLENYKYIEKLNKRIIDKLSEYDNVHINSTKNSIVNTINFSLKNIKPETFVHALDEREIYISTKSACSSANSMSNAVYALTKDEEISNHSVRISLSYMTTEDEVETFLEVFDECYKKLSL
;
A
#
# COMPACT_ATOMS: atom_id res chain seq x y z
N GLY A 1 -1.62 19.86 11.84
CA GLY A 1 -1.93 20.04 10.43
C GLY A 1 -0.76 19.67 9.54
N VAL A 2 -1.02 19.43 8.28
CA VAL A 2 0.01 19.11 7.29
C VAL A 2 0.37 20.37 6.52
N ASP A 3 1.67 20.64 6.36
CA ASP A 3 2.16 21.79 5.61
C ASP A 3 2.22 21.51 4.11
N MET A 4 2.67 20.32 3.74
CA MET A 4 2.74 19.86 2.35
C MET A 4 2.43 18.37 2.27
N ALA A 5 1.76 17.94 1.19
CA ALA A 5 1.51 16.54 0.89
C ALA A 5 1.53 16.30 -0.62
N SER A 6 2.29 15.29 -1.06
CA SER A 6 2.29 14.84 -2.44
C SER A 6 1.47 13.56 -2.59
N MET A 7 0.72 13.47 -3.68
CA MET A 7 -0.18 12.37 -3.97
C MET A 7 -0.07 11.97 -5.43
N SER A 8 -0.19 10.68 -5.73
CA SER A 8 -0.14 10.16 -7.10
C SER A 8 -1.52 9.69 -7.54
N ALA A 9 -1.97 10.11 -8.71
CA ALA A 9 -3.29 9.78 -9.24
C ALA A 9 -3.52 8.26 -9.37
N HIS A 10 -2.51 7.50 -9.79
CA HIS A 10 -2.61 6.04 -9.95
C HIS A 10 -2.77 5.27 -8.63
N LYS A 11 -2.57 5.92 -7.47
CA LYS A 11 -2.86 5.34 -6.15
C LYS A 11 -4.34 5.45 -5.76
N ILE A 12 -5.09 6.24 -6.51
CA ILE A 12 -6.54 6.43 -6.36
C ILE A 12 -7.28 6.17 -7.67
N TYR A 13 -6.79 5.21 -8.47
CA TYR A 13 -7.37 4.74 -9.74
C TYR A 13 -7.42 5.78 -10.88
N GLY A 14 -6.67 6.89 -10.76
CA GLY A 14 -6.41 7.80 -11.86
C GLY A 14 -5.29 7.30 -12.77
N LEU A 15 -5.08 7.99 -13.89
CA LEU A 15 -4.01 7.64 -14.83
C LEU A 15 -2.61 7.86 -14.22
N LYS A 16 -1.63 7.11 -14.70
CA LYS A 16 -0.20 7.34 -14.42
C LYS A 16 0.27 8.65 -15.08
N GLY A 17 1.31 9.27 -14.53
CA GLY A 17 1.93 10.47 -15.11
C GLY A 17 1.42 11.79 -14.54
N ILE A 18 0.48 11.76 -13.58
CA ILE A 18 0.01 12.96 -12.87
C ILE A 18 -0.10 12.70 -11.36
N GLY A 19 0.11 13.76 -10.60
CA GLY A 19 -0.07 13.81 -9.16
C GLY A 19 -0.59 15.16 -8.71
N LEU A 20 -0.79 15.28 -7.41
CA LEU A 20 -1.24 16.48 -6.72
C LEU A 20 -0.22 16.85 -5.65
N LEU A 21 0.09 18.13 -5.54
CA LEU A 21 0.77 18.71 -4.39
C LEU A 21 -0.22 19.59 -3.62
N TYR A 22 -0.52 19.17 -2.40
CA TYR A 22 -1.12 20.06 -1.41
C TYR A 22 -0.02 20.91 -0.77
N LYS A 23 -0.28 22.20 -0.63
CA LYS A 23 0.59 23.15 0.04
C LYS A 23 -0.27 24.09 0.88
N ARG A 24 0.07 24.24 2.16
CA ARG A 24 -0.61 25.21 3.04
C ARG A 24 -0.43 26.62 2.48
N GLU A 25 -1.47 27.41 2.58
CA GLU A 25 -1.43 28.82 2.22
C GLU A 25 -0.31 29.56 2.98
N GLY A 26 0.33 30.52 2.35
CA GLY A 26 1.45 31.28 2.92
C GLY A 26 2.81 30.59 2.89
N LEU A 27 2.89 29.28 2.71
CA LEU A 27 4.18 28.58 2.61
C LEU A 27 4.86 28.94 1.27
N GLN A 28 6.11 29.41 1.32
CA GLN A 28 6.91 29.67 0.13
C GLN A 28 7.66 28.42 -0.30
N ILE A 29 7.61 28.11 -1.59
CA ILE A 29 8.42 27.05 -2.21
C ILE A 29 9.05 27.59 -3.49
N GLU A 30 10.27 27.21 -3.75
CA GLU A 30 10.96 27.53 -4.99
C GLU A 30 10.60 26.51 -6.07
N PRO A 31 10.27 26.97 -7.29
CA PRO A 31 9.98 26.08 -8.40
C PRO A 31 11.25 25.33 -8.87
N LEU A 32 11.14 24.03 -9.10
CA LEU A 32 12.22 23.24 -9.71
C LEU A 32 12.25 23.39 -11.26
N ILE A 33 11.11 23.73 -11.87
CA ILE A 33 10.97 23.90 -13.32
C ILE A 33 10.61 25.36 -13.60
N HIS A 34 11.55 26.09 -14.15
CA HIS A 34 11.44 27.51 -14.47
C HIS A 34 10.92 27.76 -15.89
N GLY A 35 10.34 28.93 -16.15
CA GLY A 35 9.83 29.34 -17.46
C GLY A 35 8.63 30.27 -17.36
N GLY A 36 7.68 30.15 -18.28
CA GLY A 36 6.46 30.98 -18.30
C GLY A 36 5.60 30.82 -17.06
N LYS A 37 4.96 31.92 -16.64
CA LYS A 37 4.12 32.01 -15.42
C LYS A 37 2.62 31.97 -15.74
N SER A 38 2.21 31.44 -16.88
CA SER A 38 0.82 31.53 -17.38
C SER A 38 -0.17 30.67 -16.58
N SER A 39 0.25 29.59 -15.98
CA SER A 39 -0.64 28.67 -15.24
C SER A 39 -0.38 28.66 -13.73
N THR A 40 0.89 28.66 -13.31
CA THR A 40 1.28 28.70 -11.90
C THR A 40 2.70 29.20 -11.73
N ILE A 41 2.99 29.81 -10.59
CA ILE A 41 4.34 30.25 -10.23
C ILE A 41 5.22 29.07 -9.74
N TYR A 42 4.64 27.90 -9.46
CA TYR A 42 5.34 26.78 -8.86
C TYR A 42 5.94 25.80 -9.90
N ARG A 43 5.39 25.79 -11.12
CA ARG A 43 5.81 24.87 -12.16
C ARG A 43 5.40 25.42 -13.52
N SER A 44 6.36 25.74 -14.37
CA SER A 44 6.11 26.19 -15.73
C SER A 44 5.75 25.03 -16.68
N GLY A 45 5.14 25.34 -17.81
CA GLY A 45 4.74 24.42 -18.86
C GLY A 45 3.23 24.25 -18.97
N THR A 46 2.78 23.87 -20.15
CA THR A 46 1.35 23.64 -20.43
C THR A 46 0.81 22.48 -19.61
N PRO A 47 -0.28 22.66 -18.86
CA PRO A 47 -0.89 21.57 -18.09
C PRO A 47 -1.40 20.44 -18.99
N ALA A 48 -1.18 19.19 -18.59
CA ALA A 48 -1.67 18.00 -19.29
C ALA A 48 -3.17 17.80 -18.96
N LEU A 49 -4.05 18.55 -19.63
CA LEU A 49 -5.49 18.57 -19.33
C LEU A 49 -6.15 17.18 -19.27
N PRO A 50 -5.89 16.22 -20.18
CA PRO A 50 -6.49 14.89 -20.06
C PRO A 50 -6.15 14.18 -18.74
N LEU A 51 -4.92 14.31 -18.28
CA LEU A 51 -4.48 13.72 -17.01
C LEU A 51 -5.10 14.42 -15.80
N ILE A 52 -5.25 15.75 -15.87
CA ILE A 52 -5.94 16.53 -14.82
C ILE A 52 -7.39 16.08 -14.70
N VAL A 53 -8.10 15.92 -15.82
CA VAL A 53 -9.49 15.45 -15.84
C VAL A 53 -9.61 14.04 -15.27
N SER A 54 -8.65 13.14 -15.59
CA SER A 54 -8.60 11.80 -15.02
C SER A 54 -8.44 11.84 -13.48
N LEU A 55 -7.50 12.65 -12.97
CA LEU A 55 -7.32 12.82 -11.52
C LEU A 55 -8.58 13.38 -10.86
N MET A 56 -9.18 14.42 -11.44
CA MET A 56 -10.41 15.01 -10.94
C MET A 56 -11.55 13.98 -10.89
N LYS A 57 -11.69 13.13 -11.91
CA LYS A 57 -12.70 12.08 -11.94
C LYS A 57 -12.46 11.04 -10.84
N ALA A 58 -11.22 10.59 -10.66
CA ALA A 58 -10.86 9.66 -9.59
C ALA A 58 -11.19 10.24 -8.21
N MET A 59 -10.82 11.48 -7.95
CA MET A 59 -11.15 12.17 -6.69
C MET A 59 -12.66 12.27 -6.45
N LYS A 60 -13.44 12.63 -7.47
CA LYS A 60 -14.91 12.71 -7.37
C LYS A 60 -15.57 11.37 -7.06
N LEU A 61 -14.99 10.26 -7.48
CA LEU A 61 -15.53 8.93 -7.21
C LEU A 61 -15.15 8.43 -5.81
N ILE A 62 -13.96 8.75 -5.32
CA ILE A 62 -13.42 8.18 -4.07
C ILE A 62 -13.77 9.03 -2.86
N ILE A 63 -13.59 10.36 -2.94
CA ILE A 63 -13.70 11.25 -1.76
C ILE A 63 -15.05 11.13 -1.05
N PRO A 64 -16.21 11.09 -1.73
CA PRO A 64 -17.50 10.97 -1.05
C PRO A 64 -17.66 9.70 -0.22
N ASN A 65 -16.98 8.63 -0.60
CA ASN A 65 -17.13 7.30 -0.03
C ASN A 65 -15.96 6.88 0.90
N VAL A 66 -15.03 7.79 1.19
CA VAL A 66 -13.80 7.47 1.96
C VAL A 66 -14.09 6.79 3.29
N LEU A 67 -15.07 7.29 4.06
CA LEU A 67 -15.38 6.74 5.39
C LEU A 67 -16.08 5.37 5.30
N GLU A 68 -16.92 5.18 4.32
CA GLU A 68 -17.60 3.89 4.08
C GLU A 68 -16.59 2.85 3.60
N ASN A 69 -15.77 3.20 2.61
CA ASN A 69 -14.70 2.36 2.10
C ASN A 69 -13.71 1.97 3.21
N TYR A 70 -13.36 2.93 4.09
CA TYR A 70 -12.47 2.66 5.22
C TYR A 70 -13.05 1.59 6.15
N LYS A 71 -14.32 1.73 6.55
CA LYS A 71 -14.98 0.74 7.44
C LYS A 71 -15.08 -0.64 6.80
N TYR A 72 -15.38 -0.68 5.50
CA TYR A 72 -15.42 -1.93 4.76
C TYR A 72 -14.05 -2.63 4.74
N ILE A 73 -13.01 -1.88 4.37
CA ILE A 73 -11.64 -2.42 4.34
C ILE A 73 -11.18 -2.82 5.75
N GLU A 74 -11.54 -2.06 6.78
CA GLU A 74 -11.24 -2.40 8.18
C GLU A 74 -11.82 -3.76 8.60
N LYS A 75 -13.05 -4.08 8.16
CA LYS A 75 -13.67 -5.39 8.37
C LYS A 75 -12.83 -6.51 7.73
N LEU A 76 -12.43 -6.34 6.46
CA LEU A 76 -11.59 -7.31 5.75
C LEU A 76 -10.20 -7.45 6.39
N ASN A 77 -9.58 -6.32 6.74
CA ASN A 77 -8.28 -6.27 7.41
C ASN A 77 -8.32 -7.06 8.73
N LYS A 78 -9.32 -6.80 9.57
CA LYS A 78 -9.50 -7.50 10.84
C LYS A 78 -9.68 -9.00 10.62
N ARG A 79 -10.51 -9.42 9.66
CA ARG A 79 -10.71 -10.84 9.32
C ARG A 79 -9.40 -11.54 9.00
N ILE A 80 -8.53 -10.90 8.20
CA ILE A 80 -7.22 -11.45 7.84
C ILE A 80 -6.30 -11.49 9.06
N ILE A 81 -6.18 -10.39 9.81
CA ILE A 81 -5.29 -10.33 10.99
C ILE A 81 -5.70 -11.37 12.03
N ASP A 82 -7.00 -11.49 12.33
CA ASP A 82 -7.50 -12.46 13.29
C ASP A 82 -7.08 -13.89 12.88
N LYS A 83 -7.23 -14.23 11.60
CA LYS A 83 -6.82 -15.55 11.09
C LYS A 83 -5.31 -15.77 11.10
N LEU A 84 -4.53 -14.79 10.63
CA LEU A 84 -3.07 -14.89 10.62
C LEU A 84 -2.48 -14.99 12.03
N SER A 85 -3.14 -14.43 13.03
CA SER A 85 -2.71 -14.50 14.43
C SER A 85 -2.89 -15.88 15.08
N GLU A 86 -3.57 -16.81 14.42
CA GLU A 86 -3.70 -18.21 14.89
C GLU A 86 -2.43 -19.04 14.65
N TYR A 87 -1.48 -18.54 13.83
CA TYR A 87 -0.26 -19.27 13.47
C TYR A 87 0.95 -18.82 14.30
N ASP A 88 1.57 -19.73 15.04
CA ASP A 88 2.70 -19.44 15.95
C ASP A 88 3.92 -18.79 15.29
N ASN A 89 4.18 -19.11 14.01
CA ASN A 89 5.33 -18.58 13.26
C ASN A 89 4.98 -17.36 12.41
N VAL A 90 3.79 -16.76 12.60
CA VAL A 90 3.38 -15.53 11.95
C VAL A 90 3.45 -14.37 12.95
N HIS A 91 4.22 -13.35 12.60
CA HIS A 91 4.32 -12.12 13.38
C HIS A 91 3.63 -10.97 12.65
N ILE A 92 2.58 -10.40 13.23
CA ILE A 92 1.89 -9.24 12.65
C ILE A 92 2.68 -7.98 12.96
N ASN A 93 3.19 -7.32 11.90
CA ASN A 93 3.96 -6.07 12.02
C ASN A 93 3.05 -4.83 12.02
N SER A 94 1.87 -4.93 11.42
CA SER A 94 0.86 -3.85 11.45
C SER A 94 0.38 -3.59 12.87
N THR A 95 0.39 -2.33 13.28
CA THR A 95 -0.07 -1.90 14.61
C THR A 95 -1.51 -1.39 14.53
N LYS A 96 -2.14 -1.16 15.69
CA LYS A 96 -3.47 -0.54 15.78
C LYS A 96 -3.57 0.86 15.14
N ASN A 97 -2.42 1.52 14.91
CA ASN A 97 -2.35 2.84 14.28
C ASN A 97 -1.99 2.75 12.77
N SER A 98 -1.83 1.54 12.24
CA SER A 98 -1.56 1.35 10.82
C SER A 98 -2.82 1.61 9.99
N ILE A 99 -2.63 2.03 8.73
CA ILE A 99 -3.75 2.18 7.79
C ILE A 99 -4.36 0.81 7.48
N VAL A 100 -5.67 0.74 7.42
CA VAL A 100 -6.42 -0.51 7.22
C VAL A 100 -6.22 -1.15 5.83
N ASN A 101 -5.78 -0.36 4.85
CA ASN A 101 -5.51 -0.81 3.48
C ASN A 101 -4.28 -1.72 3.36
N THR A 102 -3.44 -1.80 4.39
CA THR A 102 -2.18 -2.53 4.32
C THR A 102 -2.00 -3.38 5.57
N ILE A 103 -1.75 -4.66 5.35
CA ILE A 103 -1.35 -5.60 6.39
C ILE A 103 0.09 -5.99 6.10
N ASN A 104 0.96 -5.83 7.07
CA ASN A 104 2.32 -6.35 7.02
C ASN A 104 2.50 -7.40 8.12
N PHE A 105 3.04 -8.53 7.75
CA PHE A 105 3.35 -9.64 8.65
C PHE A 105 4.65 -10.33 8.23
N SER A 106 5.25 -11.10 9.12
CA SER A 106 6.46 -11.86 8.85
C SER A 106 6.25 -13.33 9.12
N LEU A 107 6.84 -14.17 8.26
CA LEU A 107 6.77 -15.63 8.33
C LEU A 107 8.11 -16.17 8.82
N LYS A 108 8.21 -16.59 10.08
CA LYS A 108 9.42 -17.25 10.59
C LYS A 108 9.63 -18.57 9.84
N ASN A 109 10.88 -18.84 9.53
CA ASN A 109 11.32 -20.08 8.86
C ASN A 109 10.83 -20.28 7.40
N ILE A 110 10.10 -19.35 6.82
CA ILE A 110 9.67 -19.39 5.42
C ILE A 110 10.27 -18.20 4.69
N LYS A 111 10.99 -18.43 3.59
CA LYS A 111 11.51 -17.35 2.74
C LYS A 111 10.34 -16.62 2.09
N PRO A 112 10.25 -15.28 2.24
CA PRO A 112 9.13 -14.49 1.70
C PRO A 112 8.91 -14.68 0.21
N GLU A 113 9.98 -14.75 -0.57
CA GLU A 113 9.91 -14.93 -2.02
C GLU A 113 9.29 -16.29 -2.38
N THR A 114 9.68 -17.36 -1.67
CA THR A 114 9.11 -18.70 -1.87
C THR A 114 7.62 -18.72 -1.55
N PHE A 115 7.23 -18.06 -0.45
CA PHE A 115 5.83 -17.97 -0.06
C PHE A 115 4.98 -17.16 -1.06
N VAL A 116 5.50 -16.01 -1.51
CA VAL A 116 4.85 -15.19 -2.53
C VAL A 116 4.68 -15.95 -3.84
N HIS A 117 5.70 -16.69 -4.30
CA HIS A 117 5.58 -17.54 -5.49
C HIS A 117 4.54 -18.64 -5.35
N ALA A 118 4.45 -19.29 -4.18
CA ALA A 118 3.43 -20.31 -3.94
C ALA A 118 1.99 -19.76 -3.99
N LEU A 119 1.79 -18.51 -3.56
CA LEU A 119 0.52 -17.80 -3.70
C LEU A 119 0.27 -17.34 -5.15
N ASP A 120 1.31 -16.87 -5.84
CA ASP A 120 1.23 -16.43 -7.24
C ASP A 120 0.79 -17.56 -8.19
N GLU A 121 1.24 -18.79 -7.95
CA GLU A 121 0.77 -20.00 -8.65
C GLU A 121 -0.74 -20.27 -8.49
N ARG A 122 -1.37 -19.64 -7.49
CA ARG A 122 -2.81 -19.72 -7.20
C ARG A 122 -3.53 -18.41 -7.51
N GLU A 123 -2.92 -17.53 -8.33
CA GLU A 123 -3.45 -16.22 -8.74
C GLU A 123 -3.69 -15.25 -7.57
N ILE A 124 -2.96 -15.42 -6.46
CA ILE A 124 -2.99 -14.52 -5.30
C ILE A 124 -1.70 -13.69 -5.25
N TYR A 125 -1.86 -12.38 -5.44
CA TYR A 125 -0.74 -11.45 -5.61
C TYR A 125 -0.53 -10.61 -4.37
N ILE A 126 0.55 -10.91 -3.64
CA ILE A 126 1.03 -10.13 -2.50
C ILE A 126 2.47 -9.64 -2.76
N SER A 127 3.04 -8.88 -1.86
CA SER A 127 4.39 -8.31 -2.06
C SER A 127 5.30 -8.59 -0.87
N THR A 128 6.58 -8.84 -1.13
CA THR A 128 7.60 -8.95 -0.06
C THR A 128 8.04 -7.59 0.46
N LYS A 129 7.99 -6.52 -0.38
CA LYS A 129 8.56 -5.19 -0.06
C LYS A 129 7.74 -4.06 -0.67
N SER A 130 8.12 -2.81 -0.35
CA SER A 130 7.66 -1.66 -1.13
C SER A 130 8.31 -1.67 -2.52
N ALA A 131 7.60 -1.20 -3.55
CA ALA A 131 8.07 -1.16 -4.93
C ALA A 131 9.42 -0.41 -5.11
N CYS A 132 9.76 0.50 -4.19
CA CYS A 132 10.98 1.31 -4.24
C CYS A 132 12.20 0.67 -3.53
N SER A 133 12.05 -0.50 -2.92
CA SER A 133 13.09 -1.13 -2.06
C SER A 133 13.72 -2.38 -2.69
N SER A 134 13.80 -2.47 -4.01
CA SER A 134 14.24 -3.67 -4.72
C SER A 134 15.70 -4.10 -4.46
N ALA A 135 16.55 -3.21 -3.96
CA ALA A 135 17.98 -3.48 -3.78
C ALA A 135 18.36 -4.20 -2.46
N ASN A 136 17.52 -4.13 -1.43
CA ASN A 136 17.79 -4.72 -0.13
C ASN A 136 16.87 -5.91 0.16
N SER A 137 17.40 -6.98 0.77
CA SER A 137 16.58 -8.13 1.24
C SER A 137 15.66 -7.74 2.40
N MET A 138 16.08 -6.81 3.25
CA MET A 138 15.40 -6.39 4.47
C MET A 138 14.40 -5.24 4.22
N SER A 139 13.24 -5.29 4.89
CA SER A 139 12.30 -4.18 4.93
C SER A 139 12.74 -3.12 5.94
N ASN A 140 13.26 -1.99 5.46
CA ASN A 140 13.69 -0.88 6.32
C ASN A 140 12.56 -0.33 7.21
N ALA A 141 11.32 -0.34 6.73
CA ALA A 141 10.16 0.12 7.50
C ALA A 141 9.85 -0.80 8.67
N VAL A 142 9.88 -2.12 8.45
CA VAL A 142 9.67 -3.11 9.51
C VAL A 142 10.83 -3.07 10.49
N TYR A 143 12.07 -2.95 10.03
CA TYR A 143 13.24 -2.81 10.91
C TYR A 143 13.19 -1.54 11.76
N ALA A 144 12.75 -0.43 11.19
CA ALA A 144 12.59 0.82 11.97
C ALA A 144 11.58 0.65 13.11
N LEU A 145 10.55 -0.16 12.91
CA LEU A 145 9.50 -0.43 13.89
C LEU A 145 9.92 -1.48 14.94
N THR A 146 10.48 -2.60 14.49
CA THR A 146 10.74 -3.79 15.33
C THR A 146 12.15 -3.84 15.91
N LYS A 147 13.13 -3.25 15.23
CA LYS A 147 14.57 -3.41 15.46
C LYS A 147 15.04 -4.86 15.38
N ASP A 148 14.32 -5.69 14.68
CA ASP A 148 14.56 -7.11 14.51
C ASP A 148 14.84 -7.41 13.02
N GLU A 149 16.04 -7.92 12.73
CA GLU A 149 16.48 -8.25 11.38
C GLU A 149 15.75 -9.48 10.82
N GLU A 150 15.49 -10.48 11.66
CA GLU A 150 14.79 -11.70 11.24
C GLU A 150 13.37 -11.36 10.81
N ILE A 151 12.61 -10.65 11.64
CA ILE A 151 11.26 -10.17 11.31
C ILE A 151 11.29 -9.33 10.03
N SER A 152 12.27 -8.44 9.90
CA SER A 152 12.36 -7.51 8.77
C SER A 152 12.72 -8.19 7.45
N ASN A 153 13.52 -9.25 7.49
CA ASN A 153 13.88 -10.06 6.33
C ASN A 153 12.76 -10.99 5.85
N HIS A 154 11.87 -11.38 6.76
CA HIS A 154 10.78 -12.32 6.47
C HIS A 154 9.42 -11.64 6.27
N SER A 155 9.40 -10.31 6.09
CA SER A 155 8.17 -9.55 5.99
C SER A 155 7.52 -9.64 4.61
N VAL A 156 6.20 -9.77 4.61
CA VAL A 156 5.32 -9.72 3.43
C VAL A 156 4.21 -8.70 3.65
N ARG A 157 3.63 -8.23 2.56
CA ARG A 157 2.60 -7.19 2.59
C ARG A 157 1.40 -7.57 1.75
N ILE A 158 0.23 -7.53 2.37
CA ILE A 158 -1.06 -7.56 1.70
C ILE A 158 -1.55 -6.12 1.51
N SER A 159 -2.16 -5.84 0.38
CA SER A 159 -2.78 -4.55 0.09
C SER A 159 -4.25 -4.75 -0.26
N LEU A 160 -5.13 -4.12 0.49
CA LEU A 160 -6.57 -4.18 0.32
C LEU A 160 -7.12 -2.90 -0.29
N SER A 161 -8.25 -3.00 -0.96
CA SER A 161 -9.00 -1.87 -1.48
C SER A 161 -10.50 -2.05 -1.26
N TYR A 162 -11.29 -1.02 -1.55
CA TYR A 162 -12.74 -1.12 -1.53
C TYR A 162 -13.30 -2.05 -2.65
N MET A 163 -12.44 -2.46 -3.58
CA MET A 163 -12.77 -3.43 -4.63
C MET A 163 -12.50 -4.88 -4.21
N THR A 164 -11.73 -5.07 -3.14
CA THR A 164 -11.46 -6.41 -2.61
C THR A 164 -12.74 -6.99 -2.03
N THR A 165 -13.13 -8.17 -2.46
CA THR A 165 -14.34 -8.84 -2.01
C THR A 165 -14.11 -9.72 -0.77
N GLU A 166 -15.19 -10.07 -0.07
CA GLU A 166 -15.11 -11.03 1.05
C GLU A 166 -14.70 -12.43 0.53
N ASP A 167 -15.17 -12.84 -0.64
CA ASP A 167 -14.82 -14.13 -1.26
C ASP A 167 -13.32 -14.21 -1.62
N GLU A 168 -12.73 -13.10 -2.11
CA GLU A 168 -11.27 -13.04 -2.34
C GLU A 168 -10.49 -13.17 -1.04
N VAL A 169 -10.97 -12.60 0.05
CA VAL A 169 -10.34 -12.76 1.37
C VAL A 169 -10.44 -14.21 1.86
N GLU A 170 -11.58 -14.86 1.76
CA GLU A 170 -11.71 -16.26 2.17
C GLU A 170 -10.84 -17.18 1.29
N THR A 171 -10.81 -16.97 -0.03
CA THR A 171 -9.91 -17.69 -0.94
C THR A 171 -8.44 -17.49 -0.55
N PHE A 172 -8.04 -16.25 -0.23
CA PHE A 172 -6.70 -15.97 0.27
C PHE A 172 -6.40 -16.77 1.54
N LEU A 173 -7.31 -16.80 2.51
CA LEU A 173 -7.10 -17.48 3.79
C LEU A 173 -6.98 -19.00 3.63
N GLU A 174 -7.78 -19.59 2.75
CA GLU A 174 -7.70 -21.03 2.41
C GLU A 174 -6.35 -21.38 1.78
N VAL A 175 -5.95 -20.63 0.75
CA VAL A 175 -4.67 -20.86 0.05
C VAL A 175 -3.48 -20.52 0.94
N PHE A 176 -3.60 -19.51 1.81
CA PHE A 176 -2.57 -19.22 2.81
C PHE A 176 -2.32 -20.44 3.71
N ASP A 177 -3.37 -21.05 4.24
CA ASP A 177 -3.28 -22.22 5.12
C ASP A 177 -2.59 -23.40 4.42
N GLU A 178 -2.97 -23.67 3.15
CA GLU A 178 -2.33 -24.73 2.33
C GLU A 178 -0.84 -24.48 2.13
N CYS A 179 -0.49 -23.27 1.68
CA CYS A 179 0.90 -22.88 1.41
C CYS A 179 1.74 -22.86 2.69
N TYR A 180 1.18 -22.33 3.78
CA TYR A 180 1.84 -22.29 5.08
C TYR A 180 2.18 -23.71 5.57
N LYS A 181 1.20 -24.64 5.58
CA LYS A 181 1.42 -26.03 5.99
C LYS A 181 2.45 -26.74 5.13
N LYS A 182 2.46 -26.48 3.83
CA LYS A 182 3.42 -27.08 2.88
C LYS A 182 4.85 -26.58 3.07
N LEU A 183 5.03 -25.31 3.44
CA LEU A 183 6.34 -24.64 3.48
C LEU A 183 6.92 -24.52 4.89
N SER A 184 6.14 -24.73 5.95
CA SER A 184 6.59 -24.70 7.35
C SER A 184 7.15 -26.05 7.86
N LEU A 185 7.21 -27.07 7.01
CA LEU A 185 7.85 -28.35 7.26
C LEU A 185 9.36 -28.22 7.06
#